data_6009cd2e7b9bd450945469af7ff5516e
#
_entry.id   6009cd2e7b9bd450945469af7ff5516e
#
_cell.length_a   1.000
_cell.length_b   1.000
_cell.length_c   1.000
_cell.angle_alpha   90.00
_cell.angle_beta   90.00
_cell.angle_gamma   90.00
#
_symmetry.space_group_name_H-M   'P 1'
#
loop_
_entity.id
_entity.type
_entity.pdbx_description
1 polymer ?
#
loop_
_entity_poly.entity_id
_entity_poly.type
_entity_poly.pdbx_seq_one_letter_code
_entity_poly.pdbx_strand_id
1 'polypeptide(L)'
;MATAARVLILTASYGWGHHRVAQVLAAAFRRAGAHPTVVDHFRELVHPAFDSASRGLYYWILRNASPLWGVAYWLGDQIPTTSRLLLGINRLGTGKLKRLLDATAPDLVVTVHATPAAALCELQKRGRSRHFHATVFTDFVAHTQWIFEQVDRYFVPSEEIANDVFAHGVPRDRVVVSGVPVDAEFARPLDKSAARLALGLSARLPVFLLMGGGQGSLGGVEGAVRVLLEMDRSFQALVVAGRGEGFAERLRHLCRGREGQFRVFGYTESVRQFMAAADLLVTKAGGVTLAEAMAAELPMVFFGSLPGQESRNERFATAVGVALVAKSRAELREAIFRPFDDPSVFRSLRENIRRVGRPLAADLVVESLLGKPARLREAAS
;
A
#
# COMPACT_ATOMS: atom_id res chain seq x y z
N MET A 1 24.62 -21.99 18.37
CA MET A 1 24.03 -21.20 17.27
C MET A 1 22.68 -20.74 17.76
N ALA A 2 22.39 -19.44 17.74
CA ALA A 2 21.04 -18.96 18.05
C ALA A 2 20.07 -19.51 16.99
N THR A 3 18.98 -20.12 17.43
CA THR A 3 17.92 -20.61 16.52
C THR A 3 17.33 -19.43 15.75
N ALA A 4 17.12 -19.58 14.43
CA ALA A 4 16.51 -18.55 13.61
C ALA A 4 15.08 -18.24 14.10
N ALA A 5 14.75 -16.97 14.27
CA ALA A 5 13.45 -16.55 14.78
C ALA A 5 12.30 -16.98 13.85
N ARG A 6 11.26 -17.57 14.43
CA ARG A 6 10.02 -17.95 13.74
C ARG A 6 9.05 -16.80 13.81
N VAL A 7 8.64 -16.28 12.66
CA VAL A 7 7.78 -15.10 12.56
C VAL A 7 6.46 -15.48 11.90
N LEU A 8 5.34 -15.25 12.57
CA LEU A 8 4.02 -15.42 11.97
C LEU A 8 3.52 -14.06 11.49
N ILE A 9 3.27 -13.92 10.19
CA ILE A 9 2.73 -12.70 9.58
C ILE A 9 1.27 -12.94 9.20
N LEU A 10 0.37 -12.18 9.82
CA LEU A 10 -1.07 -12.29 9.60
C LEU A 10 -1.56 -11.15 8.69
N THR A 11 -2.17 -11.52 7.58
CA THR A 11 -2.76 -10.58 6.59
C THR A 11 -4.23 -10.88 6.34
N ALA A 12 -4.88 -10.07 5.50
CA ALA A 12 -6.22 -10.31 5.00
C ALA A 12 -6.34 -9.81 3.55
N SER A 13 -7.07 -10.55 2.71
CA SER A 13 -7.18 -10.28 1.27
C SER A 13 -8.23 -9.20 0.90
N TYR A 14 -8.54 -8.27 1.81
CA TYR A 14 -9.35 -7.08 1.52
C TYR A 14 -8.45 -5.95 1.00
N GLY A 15 -8.17 -5.98 -0.30
CA GLY A 15 -7.18 -5.12 -0.95
C GLY A 15 -5.82 -5.80 -1.08
N TRP A 16 -5.15 -5.55 -2.20
CA TRP A 16 -3.86 -6.14 -2.51
C TRP A 16 -2.71 -5.56 -1.69
N GLY A 17 -2.89 -4.37 -1.12
CA GLY A 17 -1.86 -3.67 -0.35
C GLY A 17 -1.38 -4.46 0.85
N HIS A 18 -2.29 -4.95 1.70
CA HIS A 18 -1.95 -5.72 2.90
C HIS A 18 -1.18 -7.01 2.57
N HIS A 19 -1.63 -7.71 1.52
CA HIS A 19 -0.94 -8.93 1.07
C HIS A 19 0.46 -8.61 0.53
N ARG A 20 0.61 -7.52 -0.23
CA ARG A 20 1.93 -7.07 -0.72
C ARG A 20 2.87 -6.72 0.42
N VAL A 21 2.41 -5.97 1.43
CA VAL A 21 3.21 -5.66 2.61
C VAL A 21 3.62 -6.93 3.38
N ALA A 22 2.71 -7.90 3.53
CA ALA A 22 3.03 -9.18 4.17
C ALA A 22 4.15 -9.93 3.42
N GLN A 23 4.09 -9.97 2.08
CA GLN A 23 5.13 -10.59 1.24
C GLN A 23 6.47 -9.86 1.35
N VAL A 24 6.46 -8.52 1.31
CA VAL A 24 7.65 -7.68 1.46
C VAL A 24 8.32 -7.92 2.81
N LEU A 25 7.55 -7.91 3.89
CA LEU A 25 8.06 -8.20 5.23
C LEU A 25 8.61 -9.63 5.34
N ALA A 26 7.92 -10.62 4.77
CA ALA A 26 8.41 -11.99 4.74
C ALA A 26 9.76 -12.10 4.00
N ALA A 27 9.91 -11.41 2.87
CA ALA A 27 11.19 -11.36 2.16
C ALA A 27 12.28 -10.69 3.01
N ALA A 28 11.96 -9.59 3.70
CA ALA A 28 12.89 -8.90 4.59
C ALA A 28 13.32 -9.78 5.80
N PHE A 29 12.38 -10.46 6.45
CA PHE A 29 12.68 -11.40 7.54
C PHE A 29 13.58 -12.56 7.07
N ARG A 30 13.34 -13.14 5.87
CA ARG A 30 14.21 -14.18 5.30
C ARG A 30 15.62 -13.64 5.05
N ARG A 31 15.78 -12.43 4.51
CA ARG A 31 17.10 -11.80 4.33
C ARG A 31 17.84 -11.61 5.66
N ALA A 32 17.11 -11.37 6.74
CA ALA A 32 17.67 -11.23 8.08
C ALA A 32 17.94 -12.58 8.77
N GLY A 33 17.65 -13.72 8.11
CA GLY A 33 17.88 -15.07 8.62
C GLY A 33 16.77 -15.60 9.53
N ALA A 34 15.58 -15.01 9.51
CA ALA A 34 14.40 -15.52 10.21
C ALA A 34 13.54 -16.42 9.31
N HIS A 35 12.62 -17.16 9.91
CA HIS A 35 11.67 -18.05 9.24
C HIS A 35 10.25 -17.48 9.29
N PRO A 36 9.84 -16.63 8.31
CA PRO A 36 8.49 -16.09 8.27
C PRO A 36 7.50 -17.08 7.64
N THR A 37 6.31 -17.16 8.26
CA THR A 37 5.11 -17.81 7.71
C THR A 37 4.04 -16.74 7.51
N VAL A 38 3.48 -16.64 6.31
CA VAL A 38 2.40 -15.70 5.98
C VAL A 38 1.08 -16.45 5.93
N VAL A 39 0.07 -15.95 6.65
CA VAL A 39 -1.27 -16.57 6.73
C VAL A 39 -2.35 -15.53 6.47
N ASP A 40 -3.27 -15.84 5.57
CA ASP A 40 -4.46 -15.02 5.32
C ASP A 40 -5.56 -15.38 6.32
N HIS A 41 -5.94 -14.37 7.11
CA HIS A 41 -6.90 -14.57 8.20
C HIS A 41 -8.26 -15.10 7.73
N PHE A 42 -8.85 -14.49 6.71
CA PHE A 42 -10.18 -14.88 6.27
C PHE A 42 -10.17 -16.20 5.51
N ARG A 43 -9.22 -16.37 4.62
CA ARG A 43 -9.12 -17.54 3.78
C ARG A 43 -8.75 -18.80 4.57
N GLU A 44 -7.80 -18.70 5.48
CA GLU A 44 -7.20 -19.85 6.16
C GLU A 44 -7.78 -20.07 7.58
N LEU A 45 -8.03 -18.97 8.33
CA LEU A 45 -8.45 -19.06 9.72
C LEU A 45 -9.98 -18.97 9.89
N VAL A 46 -10.70 -18.32 8.96
CA VAL A 46 -12.17 -18.33 8.97
C VAL A 46 -12.68 -19.44 8.05
N HIS A 47 -12.90 -19.15 6.78
CA HIS A 47 -13.34 -20.13 5.79
C HIS A 47 -13.15 -19.58 4.37
N PRO A 48 -12.64 -20.35 3.37
CA PRO A 48 -12.44 -19.89 2.00
C PRO A 48 -13.72 -19.35 1.33
N ALA A 49 -14.87 -19.98 1.55
CA ALA A 49 -16.14 -19.50 0.99
C ALA A 49 -16.59 -18.18 1.61
N PHE A 50 -16.35 -17.96 2.91
CA PHE A 50 -16.60 -16.67 3.56
C PHE A 50 -15.69 -15.58 2.97
N ASP A 51 -14.41 -15.85 2.78
CA ASP A 51 -13.47 -14.94 2.14
C ASP A 51 -13.95 -14.55 0.73
N SER A 52 -14.31 -15.53 -0.10
CA SER A 52 -14.79 -15.28 -1.46
C SER A 52 -16.07 -14.45 -1.50
N ALA A 53 -17.07 -14.78 -0.67
CA ALA A 53 -18.34 -14.09 -0.63
C ALA A 53 -18.22 -12.65 -0.11
N SER A 54 -17.53 -12.47 1.02
CA SER A 54 -17.35 -11.15 1.65
C SER A 54 -16.46 -10.24 0.81
N ARG A 55 -15.41 -10.76 0.17
CA ARG A 55 -14.57 -10.03 -0.77
C ARG A 55 -15.35 -9.66 -2.05
N GLY A 56 -16.18 -10.57 -2.56
CA GLY A 56 -17.07 -10.29 -3.70
C GLY A 56 -18.02 -9.14 -3.37
N LEU A 57 -18.67 -9.17 -2.21
CA LEU A 57 -19.55 -8.11 -1.73
C LEU A 57 -18.78 -6.78 -1.56
N TYR A 58 -17.60 -6.81 -0.95
CA TYR A 58 -16.73 -5.64 -0.78
C TYR A 58 -16.42 -4.96 -2.13
N TYR A 59 -15.97 -5.73 -3.13
CA TYR A 59 -15.69 -5.17 -4.45
C TYR A 59 -16.94 -4.73 -5.20
N TRP A 60 -18.07 -5.40 -4.99
CA TRP A 60 -19.34 -4.97 -5.56
C TRP A 60 -19.77 -3.60 -4.99
N ILE A 61 -19.66 -3.41 -3.67
CA ILE A 61 -19.94 -2.11 -3.02
C ILE A 61 -19.01 -1.03 -3.56
N LEU A 62 -17.72 -1.29 -3.67
CA LEU A 62 -16.75 -0.32 -4.19
C LEU A 62 -17.05 0.09 -5.63
N ARG A 63 -17.58 -0.81 -6.45
CA ARG A 63 -17.91 -0.53 -7.87
C ARG A 63 -19.22 0.20 -8.04
N ASN A 64 -20.24 -0.17 -7.27
CA ASN A 64 -21.62 0.25 -7.53
C ASN A 64 -22.15 1.24 -6.48
N ALA A 65 -21.55 1.30 -5.31
CA ALA A 65 -22.03 2.08 -4.16
C ALA A 65 -20.87 2.65 -3.32
N SER A 66 -19.81 3.13 -3.97
CA SER A 66 -18.61 3.63 -3.29
C SER A 66 -18.88 4.72 -2.23
N PRO A 67 -19.87 5.63 -2.36
CA PRO A 67 -20.22 6.56 -1.29
C PRO A 67 -20.68 5.86 0.00
N LEU A 68 -21.42 4.74 -0.12
CA LEU A 68 -21.84 3.94 1.05
C LEU A 68 -20.64 3.34 1.77
N TRP A 69 -19.61 2.94 1.04
CA TRP A 69 -18.36 2.51 1.64
C TRP A 69 -17.69 3.62 2.46
N GLY A 70 -17.66 4.84 1.93
CA GLY A 70 -17.13 6.01 2.65
C GLY A 70 -17.85 6.27 3.97
N VAL A 71 -19.19 6.16 3.97
CA VAL A 71 -20.01 6.30 5.18
C VAL A 71 -19.74 5.14 6.15
N ALA A 72 -19.73 3.90 5.66
CA ALA A 72 -19.45 2.73 6.48
C ALA A 72 -18.04 2.77 7.11
N TYR A 73 -17.05 3.24 6.36
CA TYR A 73 -15.70 3.41 6.85
C TYR A 73 -15.62 4.50 7.94
N TRP A 74 -16.31 5.63 7.74
CA TRP A 74 -16.39 6.70 8.72
C TRP A 74 -17.12 6.27 10.00
N LEU A 75 -18.27 5.58 9.86
CA LEU A 75 -19.00 5.00 11.00
C LEU A 75 -18.12 3.99 11.75
N GLY A 76 -17.38 3.13 11.02
CA GLY A 76 -16.47 2.17 11.61
C GLY A 76 -15.37 2.83 12.46
N ASP A 77 -14.94 4.02 12.09
CA ASP A 77 -13.95 4.80 12.84
C ASP A 77 -14.53 5.37 14.16
N GLN A 78 -15.84 5.61 14.20
CA GLN A 78 -16.53 6.10 15.40
C GLN A 78 -16.94 4.98 16.37
N ILE A 79 -16.96 3.73 15.90
CA ILE A 79 -17.37 2.60 16.75
C ILE A 79 -16.19 2.16 17.64
N PRO A 80 -16.33 2.19 18.97
CA PRO A 80 -15.29 1.70 19.87
C PRO A 80 -14.93 0.23 19.58
N THR A 81 -13.65 -0.11 19.63
CA THR A 81 -13.14 -1.49 19.44
C THR A 81 -13.72 -2.48 20.45
N THR A 82 -14.30 -1.98 21.56
CA THR A 82 -14.99 -2.75 22.60
C THR A 82 -16.47 -3.04 22.29
N SER A 83 -17.02 -2.53 21.18
CA SER A 83 -18.44 -2.75 20.86
C SER A 83 -18.73 -4.24 20.63
N ARG A 84 -19.93 -4.70 21.08
CA ARG A 84 -20.34 -6.11 20.95
C ARG A 84 -20.37 -6.60 19.50
N LEU A 85 -20.74 -5.72 18.55
CA LEU A 85 -20.76 -6.03 17.11
C LEU A 85 -19.36 -6.31 16.59
N LEU A 86 -18.40 -5.41 16.86
CA LEU A 86 -17.01 -5.59 16.46
C LEU A 86 -16.36 -6.78 17.16
N LEU A 87 -16.67 -7.02 18.45
CA LEU A 87 -16.20 -8.20 19.17
C LEU A 87 -16.67 -9.50 18.50
N GLY A 88 -17.88 -9.54 17.93
CA GLY A 88 -18.37 -10.69 17.16
C GLY A 88 -17.51 -10.96 15.93
N ILE A 89 -17.24 -9.92 15.14
CA ILE A 89 -16.39 -10.01 13.93
C ILE A 89 -14.94 -10.35 14.29
N ASN A 90 -14.39 -9.71 15.32
CA ASN A 90 -13.03 -9.92 15.80
C ASN A 90 -12.77 -11.33 16.36
N ARG A 91 -13.83 -12.05 16.73
CA ARG A 91 -13.76 -13.46 17.20
C ARG A 91 -13.74 -14.47 16.07
N LEU A 92 -14.06 -14.06 14.85
CA LEU A 92 -13.99 -14.96 13.69
C LEU A 92 -12.55 -15.47 13.52
N GLY A 93 -12.38 -16.78 13.41
CA GLY A 93 -11.10 -17.40 13.20
C GLY A 93 -10.21 -17.56 14.45
N THR A 94 -10.55 -16.98 15.62
CA THR A 94 -9.71 -17.06 16.85
C THR A 94 -9.38 -18.49 17.26
N GLY A 95 -10.31 -19.45 17.11
CA GLY A 95 -10.07 -20.86 17.45
C GLY A 95 -9.00 -21.51 16.56
N LYS A 96 -9.03 -21.23 15.25
CA LYS A 96 -8.00 -21.72 14.34
C LYS A 96 -6.68 -20.98 14.54
N LEU A 97 -6.74 -19.65 14.80
CA LEU A 97 -5.56 -18.85 15.14
C LEU A 97 -4.85 -19.41 16.35
N LYS A 98 -5.58 -19.76 17.44
CA LYS A 98 -4.98 -20.37 18.63
C LYS A 98 -4.27 -21.68 18.29
N ARG A 99 -4.90 -22.57 17.51
CA ARG A 99 -4.28 -23.83 17.09
C ARG A 99 -3.04 -23.60 16.23
N LEU A 100 -3.06 -22.61 15.35
CA LEU A 100 -1.90 -22.21 14.53
C LEU A 100 -0.75 -21.74 15.42
N LEU A 101 -1.02 -20.87 16.39
CA LEU A 101 -0.02 -20.38 17.35
C LEU A 101 0.61 -21.53 18.14
N ASP A 102 -0.21 -22.49 18.61
CA ASP A 102 0.29 -23.66 19.35
C ASP A 102 1.15 -24.57 18.47
N ALA A 103 0.74 -24.79 17.21
CA ALA A 103 1.44 -25.69 16.30
C ALA A 103 2.75 -25.08 15.77
N THR A 104 2.79 -23.78 15.50
CA THR A 104 3.96 -23.10 14.93
C THR A 104 4.88 -22.51 15.99
N ALA A 105 4.36 -22.28 17.19
CA ALA A 105 5.04 -21.62 18.32
C ALA A 105 5.95 -20.48 17.85
N PRO A 106 5.41 -19.42 17.22
CA PRO A 106 6.22 -18.33 16.68
C PRO A 106 6.85 -17.52 17.81
N ASP A 107 8.06 -17.00 17.60
CA ASP A 107 8.73 -16.13 18.56
C ASP A 107 8.09 -14.73 18.58
N LEU A 108 7.50 -14.30 17.45
CA LEU A 108 6.72 -13.07 17.34
C LEU A 108 5.64 -13.17 16.27
N VAL A 109 4.57 -12.37 16.44
CA VAL A 109 3.48 -12.26 15.48
C VAL A 109 3.41 -10.83 14.94
N VAL A 110 3.39 -10.70 13.62
CA VAL A 110 3.24 -9.42 12.90
C VAL A 110 1.88 -9.39 12.22
N THR A 111 1.10 -8.36 12.47
CA THR A 111 -0.19 -8.15 11.77
C THR A 111 -0.10 -6.96 10.83
N VAL A 112 -0.60 -7.13 9.62
CA VAL A 112 -0.64 -6.08 8.58
C VAL A 112 -2.08 -5.70 8.19
N HIS A 113 -3.05 -6.10 9.02
CA HIS A 113 -4.46 -5.77 8.84
C HIS A 113 -5.18 -5.75 10.19
N ALA A 114 -6.17 -4.87 10.34
CA ALA A 114 -6.89 -4.66 11.60
C ALA A 114 -7.59 -5.93 12.13
N THR A 115 -8.23 -6.72 11.27
CA THR A 115 -8.99 -7.90 11.72
C THR A 115 -8.12 -8.99 12.36
N PRO A 116 -7.02 -9.46 11.76
CA PRO A 116 -6.13 -10.40 12.45
C PRO A 116 -5.48 -9.79 13.70
N ALA A 117 -5.20 -8.48 13.73
CA ALA A 117 -4.74 -7.80 14.94
C ALA A 117 -5.77 -7.91 16.06
N ALA A 118 -7.03 -7.60 15.78
CA ALA A 118 -8.13 -7.72 16.73
C ALA A 118 -8.33 -9.15 17.24
N ALA A 119 -8.25 -10.15 16.34
CA ALA A 119 -8.37 -11.56 16.70
C ALA A 119 -7.26 -12.02 17.64
N LEU A 120 -6.01 -11.60 17.41
CA LEU A 120 -4.89 -11.90 18.30
C LEU A 120 -5.04 -11.19 19.65
N CYS A 121 -5.42 -9.91 19.63
CA CYS A 121 -5.69 -9.15 20.87
C CYS A 121 -6.80 -9.79 21.71
N GLU A 122 -7.85 -10.35 21.09
CA GLU A 122 -8.90 -11.07 21.80
C GLU A 122 -8.38 -12.35 22.48
N LEU A 123 -7.43 -13.07 21.86
CA LEU A 123 -6.75 -14.21 22.51
C LEU A 123 -5.85 -13.76 23.66
N GLN A 124 -5.13 -12.64 23.51
CA GLN A 124 -4.26 -12.08 24.54
C GLN A 124 -5.07 -11.60 25.76
N LYS A 125 -6.17 -10.85 25.54
CA LYS A 125 -7.11 -10.43 26.61
C LYS A 125 -7.65 -11.60 27.44
N ARG A 126 -7.85 -12.76 26.81
CA ARG A 126 -8.33 -13.98 27.49
C ARG A 126 -7.21 -14.81 28.11
N GLY A 127 -5.97 -14.35 28.10
CA GLY A 127 -4.81 -15.10 28.59
C GLY A 127 -4.46 -16.33 27.74
N ARG A 128 -5.00 -16.44 26.51
CA ARG A 128 -4.82 -17.60 25.62
C ARG A 128 -3.67 -17.44 24.63
N SER A 129 -3.01 -16.29 24.61
CA SER A 129 -1.77 -16.01 23.87
C SER A 129 -0.91 -15.03 24.67
N ARG A 130 0.41 -15.21 24.62
CA ARG A 130 1.44 -14.31 25.20
C ARG A 130 2.53 -13.97 24.20
N HIS A 131 2.30 -14.22 22.90
CA HIS A 131 3.28 -13.92 21.86
C HIS A 131 3.44 -12.40 21.73
N PHE A 132 4.68 -11.97 21.47
CA PHE A 132 4.95 -10.59 21.13
C PHE A 132 4.17 -10.21 19.86
N HIS A 133 3.42 -9.12 19.92
CA HIS A 133 2.52 -8.68 18.87
C HIS A 133 2.96 -7.34 18.31
N ALA A 134 3.34 -7.29 17.04
CA ALA A 134 3.62 -6.08 16.30
C ALA A 134 2.54 -5.83 15.23
N THR A 135 2.11 -4.59 15.09
CA THR A 135 1.17 -4.15 14.04
C THR A 135 1.87 -3.18 13.10
N VAL A 136 1.82 -3.46 11.79
CA VAL A 136 2.43 -2.64 10.73
C VAL A 136 1.32 -2.00 9.90
N PHE A 137 1.27 -0.68 9.88
CA PHE A 137 0.30 0.06 9.08
C PHE A 137 0.65 0.00 7.60
N THR A 138 -0.37 -0.10 6.76
CA THR A 138 -0.26 -0.24 5.30
C THR A 138 -0.80 0.95 4.54
N ASP A 139 -1.36 1.91 5.26
CA ASP A 139 -1.92 3.16 4.74
C ASP A 139 -1.50 4.35 5.61
N PHE A 140 -1.52 5.54 5.05
CA PHE A 140 -1.19 6.80 5.75
C PHE A 140 -2.42 7.33 6.53
N VAL A 141 -2.95 6.46 7.37
CA VAL A 141 -4.16 6.69 8.15
C VAL A 141 -4.05 6.00 9.51
N ALA A 142 -4.34 6.70 10.59
CA ALA A 142 -4.65 6.09 11.87
C ALA A 142 -6.17 5.87 11.96
N HIS A 143 -6.61 4.63 11.81
CA HIS A 143 -8.00 4.23 12.04
C HIS A 143 -8.10 3.57 13.41
N THR A 144 -9.10 3.93 14.22
CA THR A 144 -9.27 3.43 15.59
C THR A 144 -9.24 1.91 15.68
N GLN A 145 -9.74 1.22 14.66
CA GLN A 145 -9.76 -0.25 14.62
C GLN A 145 -8.38 -0.92 14.42
N TRP A 146 -7.32 -0.16 14.26
CA TRP A 146 -5.96 -0.67 14.26
C TRP A 146 -5.30 -0.58 15.64
N ILE A 147 -5.92 0.12 16.60
CA ILE A 147 -5.31 0.49 17.87
C ILE A 147 -5.88 -0.38 18.98
N PHE A 148 -5.03 -1.21 19.58
CA PHE A 148 -5.37 -2.11 20.68
C PHE A 148 -4.31 -2.05 21.76
N GLU A 149 -4.72 -2.08 23.01
CA GLU A 149 -3.84 -2.06 24.20
C GLU A 149 -2.84 -3.23 24.22
N GLN A 150 -3.21 -4.38 23.64
CA GLN A 150 -2.43 -5.61 23.65
C GLN A 150 -1.31 -5.64 22.60
N VAL A 151 -1.21 -4.64 21.73
CA VAL A 151 -0.12 -4.56 20.75
C VAL A 151 1.14 -4.03 21.44
N ASP A 152 2.22 -4.82 21.37
CA ASP A 152 3.49 -4.46 21.98
C ASP A 152 4.25 -3.40 21.18
N ARG A 153 4.10 -3.41 19.83
CA ARG A 153 4.77 -2.44 18.96
C ARG A 153 3.98 -2.08 17.72
N TYR A 154 3.90 -0.80 17.42
CA TYR A 154 3.31 -0.25 16.22
C TYR A 154 4.38 0.28 15.27
N PHE A 155 4.24 -0.03 14.00
CA PHE A 155 5.03 0.54 12.91
C PHE A 155 4.12 1.40 12.06
N VAL A 156 4.36 2.70 12.06
CA VAL A 156 3.48 3.70 11.43
C VAL A 156 4.17 4.38 10.25
N PRO A 157 3.38 4.88 9.27
CA PRO A 157 3.93 5.41 8.02
C PRO A 157 4.62 6.76 8.15
N SER A 158 4.25 7.60 9.11
CA SER A 158 4.76 8.97 9.27
C SER A 158 4.62 9.48 10.69
N GLU A 159 5.26 10.61 10.99
CA GLU A 159 5.16 11.30 12.27
C GLU A 159 3.73 11.80 12.57
N GLU A 160 3.00 12.25 11.54
CA GLU A 160 1.60 12.68 11.69
C GLU A 160 0.74 11.50 12.17
N ILE A 161 0.92 10.33 11.58
CA ILE A 161 0.18 9.13 11.99
C ILE A 161 0.64 8.65 13.38
N ALA A 162 1.92 8.81 13.73
CA ALA A 162 2.38 8.53 15.08
C ALA A 162 1.66 9.44 16.11
N ASN A 163 1.51 10.72 15.81
CA ASN A 163 0.79 11.66 16.67
C ASN A 163 -0.69 11.27 16.84
N ASP A 164 -1.34 10.85 15.76
CA ASP A 164 -2.72 10.33 15.84
C ASP A 164 -2.80 9.08 16.72
N VAL A 165 -1.84 8.17 16.61
CA VAL A 165 -1.76 6.96 17.46
C VAL A 165 -1.51 7.32 18.92
N PHE A 166 -0.68 8.31 19.21
CA PHE A 166 -0.48 8.84 20.57
C PHE A 166 -1.75 9.47 21.14
N ALA A 167 -2.51 10.21 20.32
CA ALA A 167 -3.78 10.79 20.72
C ALA A 167 -4.82 9.73 21.15
N HIS A 168 -4.67 8.48 20.68
CA HIS A 168 -5.46 7.33 21.12
C HIS A 168 -4.90 6.62 22.36
N GLY A 169 -3.90 7.20 23.03
CA GLY A 169 -3.36 6.70 24.31
C GLY A 169 -2.27 5.64 24.18
N VAL A 170 -1.74 5.39 22.99
CA VAL A 170 -0.60 4.45 22.82
C VAL A 170 0.69 5.11 23.34
N PRO A 171 1.45 4.42 24.22
CA PRO A 171 2.74 4.92 24.70
C PRO A 171 3.76 5.15 23.57
N ARG A 172 4.55 6.22 23.67
CA ARG A 172 5.52 6.61 22.63
C ARG A 172 6.57 5.54 22.34
N ASP A 173 7.02 4.84 23.37
CA ASP A 173 8.01 3.76 23.27
C ASP A 173 7.52 2.52 22.53
N ARG A 174 6.20 2.39 22.31
CA ARG A 174 5.58 1.34 21.49
C ARG A 174 5.43 1.72 20.02
N VAL A 175 5.72 2.94 19.61
CA VAL A 175 5.50 3.42 18.23
C VAL A 175 6.83 3.71 17.55
N VAL A 176 7.00 3.13 16.36
CA VAL A 176 8.15 3.33 15.49
C VAL A 176 7.68 3.90 14.15
N VAL A 177 8.19 5.05 13.75
CA VAL A 177 7.93 5.63 12.44
C VAL A 177 8.83 4.96 11.41
N SER A 178 8.29 3.94 10.74
CA SER A 178 9.04 3.13 9.78
C SER A 178 8.80 3.52 8.31
N GLY A 179 7.65 4.09 8.01
CA GLY A 179 7.10 4.12 6.66
C GLY A 179 6.24 2.87 6.39
N VAL A 180 5.51 2.88 5.27
CA VAL A 180 4.84 1.67 4.76
C VAL A 180 5.88 0.78 4.08
N PRO A 181 5.99 -0.51 4.46
CA PRO A 181 6.98 -1.42 3.87
C PRO A 181 6.82 -1.59 2.36
N VAL A 182 7.87 -1.32 1.63
CA VAL A 182 8.02 -1.53 0.18
C VAL A 182 9.17 -2.50 -0.08
N ASP A 183 9.24 -3.05 -1.28
CA ASP A 183 10.31 -3.95 -1.65
C ASP A 183 11.67 -3.26 -1.49
N ALA A 184 12.63 -3.96 -0.88
CA ALA A 184 13.98 -3.43 -0.65
C ALA A 184 14.70 -2.98 -1.93
N GLU A 185 14.27 -3.48 -3.08
CA GLU A 185 14.80 -3.03 -4.36
C GLU A 185 14.50 -1.56 -4.66
N PHE A 186 13.43 -0.98 -4.10
CA PHE A 186 13.15 0.45 -4.23
C PHE A 186 14.19 1.34 -3.56
N ALA A 187 14.92 0.83 -2.57
CA ALA A 187 16.05 1.55 -1.97
C ALA A 187 17.28 1.68 -2.88
N ARG A 188 17.27 1.00 -4.03
CA ARG A 188 18.32 1.07 -5.04
C ARG A 188 17.76 1.75 -6.28
N PRO A 189 18.06 3.03 -6.52
CA PRO A 189 17.56 3.73 -7.70
C PRO A 189 17.94 3.00 -8.99
N LEU A 190 17.00 2.88 -9.91
CA LEU A 190 17.27 2.44 -11.26
C LEU A 190 17.58 3.67 -12.13
N ASP A 191 18.57 3.53 -13.00
CA ASP A 191 18.82 4.56 -13.99
C ASP A 191 17.63 4.71 -14.94
N LYS A 192 17.11 5.91 -15.05
CA LYS A 192 15.93 6.24 -15.85
C LYS A 192 16.14 5.99 -17.33
N SER A 193 17.32 6.30 -17.84
CA SER A 193 17.66 6.13 -19.26
C SER A 193 17.76 4.65 -19.60
N ALA A 194 18.41 3.86 -18.73
CA ALA A 194 18.47 2.40 -18.87
C ALA A 194 17.08 1.76 -18.79
N ALA A 195 16.22 2.19 -17.85
CA ALA A 195 14.85 1.71 -17.74
C ALA A 195 14.01 2.03 -18.98
N ARG A 196 14.15 3.23 -19.53
CA ARG A 196 13.49 3.63 -20.80
C ARG A 196 13.98 2.82 -21.99
N LEU A 197 15.29 2.64 -22.11
CA LEU A 197 15.89 1.83 -23.18
C LEU A 197 15.38 0.40 -23.13
N ALA A 198 15.40 -0.24 -21.96
CA ALA A 198 14.92 -1.60 -21.76
C ALA A 198 13.42 -1.77 -22.10
N LEU A 199 12.64 -0.70 -21.89
CA LEU A 199 11.22 -0.67 -22.27
C LEU A 199 10.98 -0.15 -23.69
N GLY A 200 12.03 0.18 -24.48
CA GLY A 200 11.90 0.76 -25.81
C GLY A 200 11.14 2.09 -25.82
N LEU A 201 11.30 2.91 -24.80
CA LEU A 201 10.71 4.24 -24.67
C LEU A 201 11.67 5.32 -25.17
N SER A 202 11.11 6.44 -25.62
CA SER A 202 11.88 7.62 -26.00
C SER A 202 12.61 8.22 -24.81
N ALA A 203 13.88 8.60 -25.01
CA ALA A 203 14.64 9.35 -24.02
C ALA A 203 14.13 10.80 -23.83
N ARG A 204 13.42 11.36 -24.83
CA ARG A 204 13.08 12.78 -24.90
C ARG A 204 11.62 13.09 -24.59
N LEU A 205 10.71 12.15 -24.81
CA LEU A 205 9.29 12.37 -24.59
C LEU A 205 8.93 12.22 -23.09
N PRO A 206 7.94 12.98 -22.59
CA PRO A 206 7.30 12.69 -21.32
C PRO A 206 6.79 11.26 -21.27
N VAL A 207 7.00 10.57 -20.15
CA VAL A 207 6.51 9.20 -19.91
C VAL A 207 5.59 9.23 -18.71
N PHE A 208 4.32 8.89 -18.93
CA PHE A 208 3.30 8.75 -17.89
C PHE A 208 3.13 7.29 -17.51
N LEU A 209 3.05 7.00 -16.22
CA LEU A 209 2.62 5.70 -15.70
C LEU A 209 1.20 5.84 -15.18
N LEU A 210 0.26 5.06 -15.72
CA LEU A 210 -1.13 5.03 -15.28
C LEU A 210 -1.42 3.71 -14.55
N MET A 211 -1.82 3.76 -13.27
CA MET A 211 -2.06 2.57 -12.45
C MET A 211 -3.33 2.69 -11.62
N GLY A 212 -4.19 1.65 -11.66
CA GLY A 212 -5.42 1.57 -10.83
C GLY A 212 -5.28 0.67 -9.59
N GLY A 213 -4.04 0.30 -9.23
CA GLY A 213 -3.78 -0.71 -8.19
C GLY A 213 -4.10 -2.13 -8.65
N GLY A 214 -4.08 -3.10 -7.72
CA GLY A 214 -4.22 -4.53 -8.06
C GLY A 214 -5.50 -4.91 -8.81
N GLN A 215 -6.60 -4.20 -8.61
CA GLN A 215 -7.88 -4.39 -9.30
C GLN A 215 -8.10 -3.44 -10.50
N GLY A 216 -7.14 -2.60 -10.82
CA GLY A 216 -7.10 -1.71 -11.99
C GLY A 216 -8.38 -0.94 -12.33
N SER A 217 -9.48 -1.65 -12.50
CA SER A 217 -10.80 -1.10 -12.88
C SER A 217 -11.49 -0.26 -11.79
N LEU A 218 -10.98 -0.26 -10.56
CA LEU A 218 -11.51 0.52 -9.44
C LEU A 218 -10.82 1.89 -9.25
N GLY A 219 -10.09 2.34 -10.23
CA GLY A 219 -9.42 3.65 -10.20
C GLY A 219 -9.68 4.42 -11.49
N GLY A 220 -9.22 5.66 -11.52
CA GLY A 220 -9.43 6.57 -12.64
C GLY A 220 -8.65 6.26 -13.94
N VAL A 221 -8.06 5.05 -14.09
CA VAL A 221 -7.15 4.72 -15.21
C VAL A 221 -7.81 4.94 -16.57
N GLU A 222 -9.03 4.43 -16.78
CA GLU A 222 -9.73 4.63 -18.05
C GLU A 222 -10.01 6.11 -18.30
N GLY A 223 -10.42 6.86 -17.26
CA GLY A 223 -10.59 8.30 -17.34
C GLY A 223 -9.31 9.04 -17.70
N ALA A 224 -8.18 8.63 -17.11
CA ALA A 224 -6.86 9.19 -17.42
C ALA A 224 -6.41 8.89 -18.85
N VAL A 225 -6.64 7.65 -19.33
CA VAL A 225 -6.38 7.30 -20.74
C VAL A 225 -7.21 8.18 -21.69
N ARG A 226 -8.51 8.37 -21.41
CA ARG A 226 -9.38 9.25 -22.22
C ARG A 226 -8.88 10.70 -22.25
N VAL A 227 -8.45 11.25 -21.10
CA VAL A 227 -7.85 12.58 -21.03
C VAL A 227 -6.61 12.67 -21.90
N LEU A 228 -5.70 11.69 -21.82
CA LEU A 228 -4.47 11.69 -22.62
C LEU A 228 -4.75 11.50 -24.12
N LEU A 229 -5.76 10.73 -24.52
CA LEU A 229 -6.17 10.57 -25.93
C LEU A 229 -6.67 11.86 -26.57
N GLU A 230 -7.24 12.77 -25.76
CA GLU A 230 -7.73 14.07 -26.20
C GLU A 230 -6.62 15.15 -26.27
N MET A 231 -5.39 14.81 -25.84
CA MET A 231 -4.29 15.77 -25.81
C MET A 231 -3.56 15.82 -27.16
N ASP A 232 -3.31 17.04 -27.62
CA ASP A 232 -2.47 17.33 -28.80
C ASP A 232 -1.02 17.64 -28.34
N ARG A 233 -0.40 16.65 -27.68
CA ARG A 233 1.00 16.72 -27.21
C ARG A 233 1.68 15.37 -27.42
N SER A 234 2.98 15.39 -27.67
CA SER A 234 3.79 14.19 -27.79
C SER A 234 4.18 13.66 -26.41
N PHE A 235 3.85 12.41 -26.11
CA PHE A 235 4.19 11.70 -24.87
C PHE A 235 4.16 10.18 -25.10
N GLN A 236 4.57 9.42 -24.11
CA GLN A 236 4.35 7.97 -24.01
C GLN A 236 3.68 7.61 -22.69
N ALA A 237 2.83 6.61 -22.69
CA ALA A 237 2.10 6.15 -21.50
C ALA A 237 2.23 4.65 -21.31
N LEU A 238 2.65 4.25 -20.11
CA LEU A 238 2.61 2.87 -19.61
C LEU A 238 1.31 2.73 -18.81
N VAL A 239 0.41 1.86 -19.23
CA VAL A 239 -0.91 1.70 -18.63
C VAL A 239 -1.01 0.32 -18.00
N VAL A 240 -1.12 0.24 -16.67
CA VAL A 240 -1.22 -1.01 -15.92
C VAL A 240 -2.67 -1.24 -15.50
N ALA A 241 -3.32 -2.19 -16.17
CA ALA A 241 -4.73 -2.53 -15.94
C ALA A 241 -4.97 -3.38 -14.68
N GLY A 242 -3.91 -3.97 -14.10
CA GLY A 242 -4.05 -4.89 -12.96
C GLY A 242 -4.68 -6.23 -13.35
N ARG A 243 -5.31 -6.90 -12.37
CA ARG A 243 -5.86 -8.28 -12.50
C ARG A 243 -7.32 -8.32 -12.99
N GLY A 244 -7.93 -7.19 -13.32
CA GLY A 244 -9.32 -7.15 -13.77
C GLY A 244 -9.51 -7.83 -15.13
N GLU A 245 -10.31 -8.90 -15.18
CA GLU A 245 -10.64 -9.58 -16.42
C GLU A 245 -11.24 -8.61 -17.44
N GLY A 246 -10.76 -8.69 -18.68
CA GLY A 246 -11.22 -7.87 -19.80
C GLY A 246 -10.90 -6.36 -19.69
N PHE A 247 -10.39 -5.86 -18.56
CA PHE A 247 -10.10 -4.44 -18.42
C PHE A 247 -8.90 -4.02 -19.28
N ALA A 248 -7.85 -4.82 -19.31
CA ALA A 248 -6.71 -4.59 -20.20
C ALA A 248 -7.13 -4.56 -21.69
N GLU A 249 -8.03 -5.47 -22.09
CA GLU A 249 -8.54 -5.50 -23.48
C GLU A 249 -9.37 -4.25 -23.81
N ARG A 250 -10.22 -3.81 -22.88
CA ARG A 250 -10.96 -2.54 -23.08
C ARG A 250 -10.02 -1.35 -23.23
N LEU A 251 -8.96 -1.28 -22.44
CA LEU A 251 -7.96 -0.21 -22.55
C LEU A 251 -7.17 -0.29 -23.87
N ARG A 252 -6.78 -1.50 -24.32
CA ARG A 252 -6.14 -1.69 -25.65
C ARG A 252 -7.07 -1.24 -26.77
N HIS A 253 -8.36 -1.62 -26.68
CA HIS A 253 -9.35 -1.19 -27.67
C HIS A 253 -9.50 0.35 -27.69
N LEU A 254 -9.52 0.98 -26.52
CA LEU A 254 -9.59 2.44 -26.37
C LEU A 254 -8.37 3.15 -27.00
N CYS A 255 -7.18 2.54 -26.88
CA CYS A 255 -5.93 3.09 -27.40
C CYS A 255 -5.62 2.66 -28.85
N ARG A 256 -6.54 2.00 -29.56
CA ARG A 256 -6.33 1.51 -30.93
C ARG A 256 -5.95 2.66 -31.86
N GLY A 257 -4.89 2.45 -32.66
CA GLY A 257 -4.32 3.46 -33.55
C GLY A 257 -3.36 4.44 -32.87
N ARG A 258 -3.10 4.26 -31.57
CA ARG A 258 -2.16 5.08 -30.77
C ARG A 258 -1.12 4.20 -30.06
N GLU A 259 -0.79 3.03 -30.58
CA GLU A 259 0.11 2.03 -29.96
C GLU A 259 1.54 2.57 -29.79
N GLY A 260 1.94 3.56 -30.58
CA GLY A 260 3.21 4.28 -30.39
C GLY A 260 3.26 5.17 -29.16
N GLN A 261 2.10 5.61 -28.67
CA GLN A 261 1.97 6.43 -27.47
C GLN A 261 1.57 5.64 -26.23
N PHE A 262 0.73 4.60 -26.38
CA PHE A 262 0.18 3.85 -25.25
C PHE A 262 0.62 2.39 -25.28
N ARG A 263 1.16 1.92 -24.16
CA ARG A 263 1.46 0.49 -23.93
C ARG A 263 0.64 -0.02 -22.76
N VAL A 264 -0.29 -0.92 -23.05
CA VAL A 264 -1.24 -1.45 -22.07
C VAL A 264 -0.80 -2.82 -21.59
N PHE A 265 -0.59 -2.94 -20.30
CA PHE A 265 -0.22 -4.16 -19.58
C PHE A 265 -1.38 -4.61 -18.69
N GLY A 266 -1.51 -5.92 -18.49
CA GLY A 266 -2.32 -6.49 -17.44
C GLY A 266 -1.68 -6.31 -16.06
N TYR A 267 -1.76 -7.33 -15.21
CA TYR A 267 -0.96 -7.38 -13.99
C TYR A 267 0.53 -7.56 -14.33
N THR A 268 1.38 -6.82 -13.66
CA THR A 268 2.85 -6.90 -13.85
C THR A 268 3.57 -6.83 -12.52
N GLU A 269 4.70 -7.48 -12.43
CA GLU A 269 5.66 -7.35 -11.32
C GLU A 269 6.73 -6.29 -11.60
N SER A 270 6.80 -5.79 -12.84
CA SER A 270 7.81 -4.80 -13.28
C SER A 270 7.48 -3.36 -12.87
N VAL A 271 6.66 -3.18 -11.81
CA VAL A 271 6.21 -1.84 -11.36
C VAL A 271 7.38 -0.93 -11.07
N ARG A 272 8.43 -1.43 -10.41
CA ARG A 272 9.64 -0.65 -10.11
C ARG A 272 10.33 -0.13 -11.38
N GLN A 273 10.46 -0.96 -12.41
CA GLN A 273 11.05 -0.55 -13.68
C GLN A 273 10.18 0.50 -14.39
N PHE A 274 8.85 0.34 -14.35
CA PHE A 274 7.92 1.31 -14.91
C PHE A 274 7.98 2.65 -14.17
N MET A 275 8.05 2.62 -12.84
CA MET A 275 8.21 3.83 -12.02
C MET A 275 9.54 4.54 -12.31
N ALA A 276 10.63 3.79 -12.50
CA ALA A 276 11.92 4.37 -12.84
C ALA A 276 11.93 5.04 -14.24
N ALA A 277 11.23 4.48 -15.22
CA ALA A 277 11.13 5.03 -16.57
C ALA A 277 10.22 6.25 -16.67
N ALA A 278 9.23 6.37 -15.77
CA ALA A 278 8.20 7.41 -15.82
C ALA A 278 8.70 8.77 -15.32
N ASP A 279 8.02 9.83 -15.75
CA ASP A 279 8.16 11.19 -15.20
C ASP A 279 7.10 11.51 -14.17
N LEU A 280 5.90 10.94 -14.35
CA LEU A 280 4.73 11.20 -13.53
C LEU A 280 3.87 9.94 -13.43
N LEU A 281 3.40 9.65 -12.23
CA LEU A 281 2.43 8.60 -11.96
C LEU A 281 1.03 9.20 -11.83
N VAL A 282 0.06 8.67 -12.59
CA VAL A 282 -1.36 8.95 -12.40
C VAL A 282 -2.01 7.71 -11.78
N THR A 283 -2.55 7.84 -10.59
CA THR A 283 -3.07 6.69 -9.82
C THR A 283 -4.15 7.14 -8.84
N LYS A 284 -4.84 6.18 -8.23
CA LYS A 284 -5.62 6.42 -7.01
C LYS A 284 -4.71 6.41 -5.77
N ALA A 285 -5.11 7.01 -4.67
CA ALA A 285 -4.30 7.16 -3.48
C ALA A 285 -4.21 5.87 -2.61
N GLY A 286 -3.77 4.75 -3.19
CA GLY A 286 -3.51 3.51 -2.45
C GLY A 286 -2.22 3.59 -1.64
N GLY A 287 -2.24 3.19 -0.36
CA GLY A 287 -1.11 3.39 0.56
C GLY A 287 0.21 2.78 0.09
N VAL A 288 0.18 1.53 -0.40
CA VAL A 288 1.39 0.86 -0.92
C VAL A 288 1.91 1.53 -2.19
N THR A 289 1.03 1.86 -3.15
CA THR A 289 1.44 2.55 -4.38
C THR A 289 2.03 3.93 -4.09
N LEU A 290 1.45 4.66 -3.12
CA LEU A 290 1.99 5.94 -2.63
C LEU A 290 3.40 5.75 -2.05
N ALA A 291 3.60 4.72 -1.22
CA ALA A 291 4.90 4.43 -0.62
C ALA A 291 5.94 3.99 -1.67
N GLU A 292 5.57 3.14 -2.64
CA GLU A 292 6.42 2.72 -3.75
C GLU A 292 6.84 3.91 -4.63
N ALA A 293 5.89 4.79 -4.96
CA ALA A 293 6.17 5.98 -5.77
C ALA A 293 7.08 6.97 -5.02
N MET A 294 6.88 7.16 -3.71
CA MET A 294 7.81 7.97 -2.90
C MET A 294 9.20 7.34 -2.83
N ALA A 295 9.29 6.01 -2.69
CA ALA A 295 10.57 5.31 -2.70
C ALA A 295 11.29 5.37 -4.06
N ALA A 296 10.54 5.47 -5.16
CA ALA A 296 11.05 5.68 -6.52
C ALA A 296 11.29 7.15 -6.87
N GLU A 297 11.08 8.09 -5.96
CA GLU A 297 11.12 9.55 -6.18
C GLU A 297 10.25 10.02 -7.36
N LEU A 298 9.15 9.32 -7.63
CA LEU A 298 8.26 9.57 -8.75
C LEU A 298 7.10 10.51 -8.33
N PRO A 299 6.99 11.72 -8.89
CA PRO A 299 5.86 12.61 -8.68
C PRO A 299 4.53 11.98 -9.07
N MET A 300 3.46 12.35 -8.37
CA MET A 300 2.15 11.72 -8.50
C MET A 300 1.03 12.73 -8.75
N VAL A 301 0.05 12.30 -9.54
CA VAL A 301 -1.30 12.90 -9.60
C VAL A 301 -2.32 11.87 -9.16
N PHE A 302 -3.09 12.16 -8.13
CA PHE A 302 -4.19 11.31 -7.73
C PHE A 302 -5.45 11.63 -8.51
N PHE A 303 -6.05 10.58 -9.07
CA PHE A 303 -7.30 10.64 -9.81
C PHE A 303 -8.11 9.36 -9.62
N GLY A 304 -9.39 9.51 -9.25
CA GLY A 304 -10.28 8.38 -9.03
C GLY A 304 -10.04 7.63 -7.71
N SER A 305 -9.54 8.33 -6.69
CA SER A 305 -9.43 7.77 -5.32
C SER A 305 -10.80 7.42 -4.76
N LEU A 306 -10.87 6.27 -4.09
CA LEU A 306 -12.11 5.79 -3.48
C LEU A 306 -12.36 6.47 -2.12
N PRO A 307 -13.63 6.66 -1.72
CA PRO A 307 -13.98 7.12 -0.38
C PRO A 307 -13.42 6.20 0.71
N GLY A 308 -13.17 6.75 1.90
CA GLY A 308 -12.61 6.03 3.04
C GLY A 308 -11.09 6.19 3.15
N GLN A 309 -10.35 5.10 3.20
CA GLN A 309 -8.89 5.12 3.42
C GLN A 309 -8.12 5.87 2.32
N GLU A 310 -8.50 5.71 1.04
CA GLU A 310 -7.79 6.39 -0.05
C GLU A 310 -7.98 7.91 -0.01
N SER A 311 -9.15 8.40 0.38
CA SER A 311 -9.37 9.84 0.59
C SER A 311 -8.51 10.40 1.74
N ARG A 312 -8.17 9.59 2.74
CA ARG A 312 -7.28 10.00 3.84
C ARG A 312 -5.82 9.96 3.40
N ASN A 313 -5.39 8.92 2.66
CA ASN A 313 -4.07 8.87 2.02
C ASN A 313 -3.85 10.09 1.10
N GLU A 314 -4.87 10.46 0.33
CA GLU A 314 -4.85 11.63 -0.55
C GLU A 314 -4.66 12.93 0.24
N ARG A 315 -5.39 13.11 1.34
CA ARG A 315 -5.22 14.27 2.23
C ARG A 315 -3.81 14.35 2.82
N PHE A 316 -3.29 13.22 3.32
CA PHE A 316 -1.92 13.15 3.80
C PHE A 316 -0.93 13.59 2.70
N ALA A 317 -0.97 12.96 1.52
CA ALA A 317 -0.02 13.22 0.45
C ALA A 317 -0.09 14.67 -0.07
N THR A 318 -1.28 15.27 -0.07
CA THR A 318 -1.47 16.69 -0.41
C THR A 318 -0.90 17.59 0.67
N ALA A 319 -1.14 17.30 1.94
CA ALA A 319 -0.66 18.10 3.07
C ALA A 319 0.88 18.13 3.13
N VAL A 320 1.55 16.99 2.86
CA VAL A 320 3.01 16.92 2.81
C VAL A 320 3.60 17.31 1.45
N GLY A 321 2.76 17.62 0.45
CA GLY A 321 3.15 18.14 -0.86
C GLY A 321 3.85 17.14 -1.77
N VAL A 322 3.52 15.83 -1.69
CA VAL A 322 4.12 14.78 -2.52
C VAL A 322 3.30 14.40 -3.74
N ALA A 323 2.06 14.88 -3.83
CA ALA A 323 1.16 14.61 -4.94
C ALA A 323 0.27 15.81 -5.27
N LEU A 324 -0.12 15.90 -6.54
CA LEU A 324 -1.23 16.72 -7.01
C LEU A 324 -2.53 15.88 -6.96
N VAL A 325 -3.68 16.54 -6.90
CA VAL A 325 -4.99 15.88 -6.89
C VAL A 325 -5.87 16.47 -7.99
N ALA A 326 -6.56 15.61 -8.71
CA ALA A 326 -7.55 15.97 -9.70
C ALA A 326 -8.89 15.30 -9.39
N LYS A 327 -9.97 16.07 -9.30
CA LYS A 327 -11.34 15.60 -9.03
C LYS A 327 -12.18 15.49 -10.29
N SER A 328 -11.76 16.13 -11.36
CA SER A 328 -12.40 16.13 -12.66
C SER A 328 -11.40 15.85 -13.78
N ARG A 329 -11.89 15.52 -14.99
CA ARG A 329 -11.04 15.35 -16.17
C ARG A 329 -10.33 16.66 -16.57
N ALA A 330 -10.97 17.80 -16.36
CA ALA A 330 -10.37 19.10 -16.64
C ALA A 330 -9.18 19.37 -15.71
N GLU A 331 -9.36 19.16 -14.40
CA GLU A 331 -8.28 19.25 -13.41
C GLU A 331 -7.16 18.24 -13.68
N LEU A 332 -7.50 17.01 -14.12
CA LEU A 332 -6.49 15.99 -14.46
C LEU A 332 -5.65 16.44 -15.67
N ARG A 333 -6.28 17.01 -16.69
CA ARG A 333 -5.60 17.57 -17.86
C ARG A 333 -4.57 18.62 -17.44
N GLU A 334 -4.96 19.54 -16.56
CA GLU A 334 -4.07 20.56 -16.03
C GLU A 334 -2.95 19.93 -15.18
N ALA A 335 -3.29 19.07 -14.22
CA ALA A 335 -2.35 18.47 -13.29
C ALA A 335 -1.27 17.60 -13.96
N ILE A 336 -1.59 16.89 -15.04
CA ILE A 336 -0.64 16.05 -15.78
C ILE A 336 0.45 16.88 -16.45
N PHE A 337 0.10 18.03 -17.05
CA PHE A 337 1.06 18.80 -17.85
C PHE A 337 1.67 19.98 -17.10
N ARG A 338 1.03 20.45 -16.03
CA ARG A 338 1.54 21.55 -15.21
C ARG A 338 3.00 21.38 -14.79
N PRO A 339 3.50 20.18 -14.35
CA PRO A 339 4.91 20.02 -14.00
C PRO A 339 5.88 20.12 -15.19
N PHE A 340 5.39 19.92 -16.44
CA PHE A 340 6.20 20.07 -17.65
C PHE A 340 6.20 21.51 -18.15
N ASP A 341 5.11 22.23 -17.92
CA ASP A 341 4.99 23.66 -18.28
C ASP A 341 5.69 24.53 -17.22
N ASP A 342 5.72 24.08 -15.94
CA ASP A 342 6.45 24.72 -14.84
C ASP A 342 7.33 23.68 -14.11
N PRO A 343 8.63 23.56 -14.46
CA PRO A 343 9.55 22.62 -13.83
C PRO A 343 9.76 22.81 -12.32
N SER A 344 9.38 23.97 -11.75
CA SER A 344 9.45 24.20 -10.31
C SER A 344 8.50 23.26 -9.54
N VAL A 345 7.38 22.88 -10.14
CA VAL A 345 6.43 21.91 -9.61
C VAL A 345 7.07 20.54 -9.44
N PHE A 346 7.78 20.04 -10.46
CA PHE A 346 8.52 18.77 -10.32
C PHE A 346 9.57 18.82 -9.24
N ARG A 347 10.30 19.93 -9.15
CA ARG A 347 11.34 20.13 -8.13
C ARG A 347 10.74 20.05 -6.74
N SER A 348 9.71 20.83 -6.49
CA SER A 348 9.02 20.87 -5.19
C SER A 348 8.45 19.50 -4.79
N LEU A 349 7.77 18.81 -5.72
CA LEU A 349 7.24 17.46 -5.45
C LEU A 349 8.36 16.49 -5.07
N ARG A 350 9.47 16.45 -5.83
CA ARG A 350 10.60 15.55 -5.55
C ARG A 350 11.31 15.87 -4.24
N GLU A 351 11.52 17.14 -3.91
CA GLU A 351 12.10 17.56 -2.64
C GLU A 351 11.24 17.08 -1.46
N ASN A 352 9.93 17.24 -1.54
CA ASN A 352 9.00 16.75 -0.54
C ASN A 352 9.00 15.21 -0.46
N ILE A 353 9.00 14.52 -1.61
CA ILE A 353 9.07 13.05 -1.67
C ILE A 353 10.34 12.53 -0.97
N ARG A 354 11.51 13.12 -1.23
CA ARG A 354 12.77 12.73 -0.56
C ARG A 354 12.74 12.93 0.95
N ARG A 355 12.08 14.00 1.40
CA ARG A 355 11.93 14.29 2.83
C ARG A 355 11.06 13.26 3.55
N VAL A 356 9.97 12.82 2.90
CA VAL A 356 8.94 11.96 3.52
C VAL A 356 9.13 10.47 3.19
N GLY A 357 9.71 10.16 2.03
CA GLY A 357 9.89 8.78 1.55
C GLY A 357 10.74 7.92 2.49
N ARG A 358 10.36 6.65 2.63
CA ARG A 358 11.04 5.68 3.51
C ARG A 358 11.29 4.36 2.76
N PRO A 359 12.25 4.34 1.81
CA PRO A 359 12.49 3.16 0.97
C PRO A 359 12.99 1.93 1.76
N LEU A 360 13.54 2.13 2.95
CA LEU A 360 14.05 1.08 3.84
C LEU A 360 13.03 0.65 4.93
N ALA A 361 11.76 1.00 4.79
CA ALA A 361 10.74 0.74 5.80
C ALA A 361 10.66 -0.73 6.23
N ALA A 362 10.76 -1.69 5.29
CA ALA A 362 10.71 -3.11 5.59
C ALA A 362 11.92 -3.57 6.44
N ASP A 363 13.10 -3.08 6.11
CA ASP A 363 14.33 -3.45 6.83
C ASP A 363 14.31 -2.85 8.24
N LEU A 364 13.85 -1.60 8.40
CA LEU A 364 13.68 -0.95 9.71
C LEU A 364 12.69 -1.71 10.62
N VAL A 365 11.56 -2.19 10.07
CA VAL A 365 10.62 -3.03 10.82
C VAL A 365 11.30 -4.31 11.33
N VAL A 366 12.00 -5.01 10.44
CA VAL A 366 12.67 -6.28 10.77
C VAL A 366 13.78 -6.11 11.81
N GLU A 367 14.58 -5.08 11.65
CA GLU A 367 15.68 -4.75 12.59
C GLU A 367 15.17 -4.40 13.97
N SER A 368 14.12 -3.56 14.02
CA SER A 368 13.48 -3.22 15.30
C SER A 368 12.90 -4.43 16.01
N LEU A 369 12.43 -5.44 15.27
CA LEU A 369 11.82 -6.65 15.85
C LEU A 369 12.84 -7.76 16.19
N LEU A 370 13.94 -7.87 15.45
CA LEU A 370 14.96 -8.88 15.68
C LEU A 370 16.12 -8.40 16.56
N GLY A 371 16.14 -7.12 16.96
CA GLY A 371 17.20 -6.52 17.78
C GLY A 371 18.58 -6.51 17.10
N LYS A 372 18.64 -6.55 15.77
CA LYS A 372 19.87 -6.45 14.98
C LYS A 372 20.00 -5.03 14.42
N PRO A 373 21.18 -4.37 14.57
CA PRO A 373 21.36 -3.03 14.00
C PRO A 373 21.26 -3.09 12.46
N ALA A 374 20.64 -2.04 11.89
CA ALA A 374 20.62 -1.82 10.46
C ALA A 374 22.06 -1.88 9.91
N ARG A 375 22.31 -2.78 8.99
CA ARG A 375 23.46 -2.59 8.12
C ARG A 375 23.11 -1.47 7.15
N LEU A 376 23.35 -0.23 7.58
CA LEU A 376 23.54 0.88 6.65
C LEU A 376 24.64 0.45 5.69
N ARG A 377 24.27 -0.08 4.53
CA ARG A 377 25.22 -0.23 3.44
C ARG A 377 25.50 1.19 2.99
N GLU A 378 26.69 1.66 3.33
CA GLU A 378 27.29 2.85 2.76
C GLU A 378 26.94 2.88 1.27
N ALA A 379 26.31 3.98 0.86
CA ALA A 379 26.20 4.31 -0.54
C ALA A 379 27.63 4.35 -1.05
N ALA A 380 27.98 3.42 -1.91
CA ALA A 380 29.25 3.44 -2.59
C ALA A 380 29.31 4.78 -3.31
N SER A 381 30.27 5.59 -2.88
CA SER A 381 30.72 6.83 -3.49
C SER A 381 31.00 6.68 -5.00
#